data_89dc11a42c4ed764f87c39d7111e61fd
#
_entry.id   89dc11a42c4ed764f87c39d7111e61fd
#
_cell.length_a   1.000
_cell.length_b   1.000
_cell.length_c   1.000
_cell.angle_alpha   90.00
_cell.angle_beta   90.00
_cell.angle_gamma   90.00
#
_symmetry.space_group_name_H-M   'P 1'
#
loop_
_entity.id
_entity.type
_entity.pdbx_description
1 polymer ?
#
loop_
_entity_poly.entity_id
_entity_poly.type
_entity_poly.pdbx_seq_one_letter_code
_entity_poly.pdbx_strand_id
1 'polypeptide(L)'
;RELLEYHAGFYDHVEQGKIETLGELFELDLNRKIEELSFGNKKKCAIIQSVLHKPELLILDEPTSGLDPLMQNRFFELLEQENKNGTTIFFSSHILAEIQRMCSRAAIIRKGEISAVEDIQSLLEKQMKKARFVFTAQKELAFIEGVQNPIWTNNKLTFDYIGPVKDLIKWMNDLDLKDAVLEEPDLETIFMNYYQ
;
A
#
# COMPACT_ATOMS: atom_id res chain seq x y z
N ARG A 1 4.22 -27.88 11.91
CA ARG A 1 4.40 -28.74 10.74
C ARG A 1 3.17 -29.58 10.48
N GLU A 2 2.77 -30.49 11.38
CA GLU A 2 1.65 -31.43 11.22
C GLU A 2 0.36 -30.78 10.68
N LEU A 3 -0.01 -29.56 11.18
CA LEU A 3 -1.19 -28.86 10.70
C LEU A 3 -1.06 -28.47 9.22
N LEU A 4 0.11 -27.97 8.79
CA LEU A 4 0.33 -27.56 7.41
C LEU A 4 0.39 -28.77 6.47
N GLU A 5 1.00 -29.88 6.89
CA GLU A 5 1.03 -31.15 6.16
C GLU A 5 -0.38 -31.74 6.04
N TYR A 6 -1.16 -31.70 7.13
CA TYR A 6 -2.55 -32.15 7.12
C TYR A 6 -3.39 -31.31 6.14
N HIS A 7 -3.23 -29.98 6.18
CA HIS A 7 -3.91 -29.09 5.23
C HIS A 7 -3.48 -29.34 3.78
N ALA A 8 -2.18 -29.50 3.54
CA ALA A 8 -1.64 -29.82 2.22
C ALA A 8 -2.21 -31.12 1.65
N GLY A 9 -2.53 -32.07 2.50
CA GLY A 9 -3.13 -33.38 2.10
C GLY A 9 -4.54 -33.28 1.50
N PHE A 10 -5.21 -32.14 1.57
CA PHE A 10 -6.50 -31.92 0.90
C PHE A 10 -6.37 -31.46 -0.57
N TYR A 11 -5.14 -31.17 -1.03
CA TYR A 11 -4.88 -30.64 -2.37
C TYR A 11 -3.90 -31.52 -3.13
N ASP A 12 -4.21 -31.77 -4.40
CA ASP A 12 -3.42 -32.66 -5.26
C ASP A 12 -2.04 -32.07 -5.65
N HIS A 13 -1.85 -30.75 -5.55
CA HIS A 13 -0.68 -30.05 -6.08
C HIS A 13 -0.04 -29.08 -5.08
N VAL A 14 0.51 -29.62 -4.01
CA VAL A 14 1.38 -28.86 -3.11
C VAL A 14 2.84 -29.18 -3.46
N GLU A 15 3.63 -28.16 -3.76
CA GLU A 15 5.05 -28.34 -4.07
C GLU A 15 5.83 -28.92 -2.90
N GLN A 16 6.67 -29.91 -3.19
CA GLN A 16 7.54 -30.50 -2.18
C GLN A 16 8.49 -29.43 -1.62
N GLY A 17 8.61 -29.35 -0.29
CA GLY A 17 9.46 -28.36 0.38
C GLY A 17 8.87 -26.96 0.51
N LYS A 18 7.66 -26.70 -0.02
CA LYS A 18 7.04 -25.36 0.08
C LYS A 18 6.73 -24.96 1.52
N ILE A 19 6.40 -25.91 2.39
CA ILE A 19 6.16 -25.66 3.82
C ILE A 19 7.43 -25.13 4.48
N GLU A 20 8.58 -25.76 4.21
CA GLU A 20 9.89 -25.38 4.73
C GLU A 20 10.26 -23.98 4.21
N THR A 21 10.17 -23.75 2.91
CA THR A 21 10.49 -22.46 2.28
C THR A 21 9.66 -21.30 2.85
N LEU A 22 8.35 -21.51 3.02
CA LEU A 22 7.47 -20.49 3.62
C LEU A 22 7.72 -20.35 5.13
N GLY A 23 8.03 -21.45 5.81
CA GLY A 23 8.44 -21.42 7.22
C GLY A 23 9.69 -20.57 7.45
N GLU A 24 10.70 -20.72 6.60
CA GLU A 24 11.91 -19.89 6.60
C GLU A 24 11.62 -18.43 6.26
N LEU A 25 10.82 -18.17 5.23
CA LEU A 25 10.42 -16.81 4.83
C LEU A 25 9.80 -16.03 5.98
N PHE A 26 8.91 -16.68 6.74
CA PHE A 26 8.21 -16.06 7.87
C PHE A 26 8.89 -16.27 9.22
N GLU A 27 10.07 -16.90 9.26
CA GLU A 27 10.77 -17.23 10.51
C GLU A 27 9.87 -17.97 11.49
N LEU A 28 9.07 -18.92 10.97
CA LEU A 28 8.14 -19.71 11.76
C LEU A 28 8.79 -21.03 12.18
N ASP A 29 8.91 -21.26 13.48
CA ASP A 29 9.36 -22.55 14.01
C ASP A 29 8.27 -23.61 13.77
N LEU A 30 8.52 -24.44 12.74
CA LEU A 30 7.60 -25.50 12.32
C LEU A 30 7.49 -26.66 13.30
N ASN A 31 8.38 -26.75 14.30
CA ASN A 31 8.39 -27.85 15.29
C ASN A 31 7.52 -27.53 16.51
N ARG A 32 7.08 -26.29 16.69
CA ARG A 32 6.19 -25.91 17.77
C ARG A 32 4.75 -26.31 17.49
N LYS A 33 4.04 -26.67 18.56
CA LYS A 33 2.59 -26.88 18.49
C LYS A 33 1.87 -25.53 18.31
N ILE A 34 0.76 -25.54 17.57
CA ILE A 34 0.01 -24.31 17.27
C ILE A 34 -0.52 -23.61 18.52
N GLU A 35 -0.83 -24.38 19.57
CA GLU A 35 -1.30 -23.89 20.86
C GLU A 35 -0.24 -23.01 21.56
N GLU A 36 1.04 -23.32 21.36
CA GLU A 36 2.20 -22.65 21.96
C GLU A 36 2.65 -21.41 21.17
N LEU A 37 2.07 -21.19 19.97
CA LEU A 37 2.44 -20.06 19.13
C LEU A 37 1.82 -18.76 19.64
N SER A 38 2.60 -17.69 19.57
CA SER A 38 2.09 -16.33 19.76
C SER A 38 1.04 -15.97 18.70
N PHE A 39 0.25 -14.93 18.94
CA PHE A 39 -0.75 -14.44 17.98
C PHE A 39 -0.13 -14.20 16.59
N GLY A 40 1.00 -13.48 16.53
CA GLY A 40 1.70 -13.21 15.27
C GLY A 40 2.19 -14.50 14.57
N ASN A 41 2.69 -15.49 15.32
CA ASN A 41 3.11 -16.77 14.73
C ASN A 41 1.92 -17.62 14.26
N LYS A 42 0.78 -17.55 14.94
CA LYS A 42 -0.48 -18.15 14.44
C LYS A 42 -0.92 -17.50 13.13
N LYS A 43 -0.80 -16.18 13.02
CA LYS A 43 -1.10 -15.44 11.77
C LYS A 43 -0.17 -15.88 10.64
N LYS A 44 1.15 -15.97 10.89
CA LYS A 44 2.13 -16.48 9.92
C LYS A 44 1.76 -17.91 9.46
N CYS A 45 1.37 -18.79 10.38
CA CYS A 45 0.91 -20.15 10.06
C CYS A 45 -0.33 -20.11 9.15
N ALA A 46 -1.32 -19.26 9.45
CA ALA A 46 -2.52 -19.10 8.64
C ALA A 46 -2.21 -18.56 7.24
N ILE A 47 -1.28 -17.60 7.11
CA ILE A 47 -0.81 -17.09 5.82
C ILE A 47 -0.17 -18.22 5.00
N ILE A 48 0.75 -18.97 5.59
CA ILE A 48 1.37 -20.13 4.91
C ILE A 48 0.30 -21.10 4.43
N GLN A 49 -0.63 -21.46 5.31
CA GLN A 49 -1.73 -22.36 4.99
C GLN A 49 -2.56 -21.87 3.79
N SER A 50 -2.83 -20.57 3.69
CA SER A 50 -3.67 -20.00 2.63
C SER A 50 -3.04 -20.03 1.25
N VAL A 51 -1.71 -20.08 1.13
CA VAL A 51 -0.97 -20.02 -0.15
C VAL A 51 -0.34 -21.36 -0.57
N LEU A 52 -0.36 -22.38 0.29
CA LEU A 52 0.29 -23.67 0.03
C LEU A 52 -0.21 -24.34 -1.27
N HIS A 53 -1.50 -24.25 -1.52
CA HIS A 53 -2.20 -24.93 -2.61
C HIS A 53 -2.36 -24.09 -3.88
N LYS A 54 -1.67 -22.93 -3.95
CA LYS A 54 -1.73 -21.99 -5.10
C LYS A 54 -3.17 -21.66 -5.50
N PRO A 55 -3.95 -21.00 -4.63
CA PRO A 55 -5.34 -20.70 -4.91
C PRO A 55 -5.50 -19.75 -6.09
N GLU A 56 -6.57 -19.91 -6.88
CA GLU A 56 -6.95 -18.94 -7.92
C GLU A 56 -7.46 -17.63 -7.32
N LEU A 57 -8.07 -17.70 -6.12
CA LEU A 57 -8.58 -16.56 -5.36
C LEU A 57 -8.13 -16.64 -3.91
N LEU A 58 -7.51 -15.59 -3.42
CA LEU A 58 -7.09 -15.43 -2.04
C LEU A 58 -7.87 -14.30 -1.38
N ILE A 59 -8.66 -14.64 -0.35
CA ILE A 59 -9.45 -13.67 0.42
C ILE A 59 -8.83 -13.53 1.81
N LEU A 60 -8.47 -12.33 2.18
CA LEU A 60 -7.73 -12.03 3.41
C LEU A 60 -8.41 -10.90 4.17
N ASP A 61 -8.65 -11.11 5.45
CA ASP A 61 -9.21 -10.11 6.34
C ASP A 61 -8.14 -9.59 7.30
N GLU A 62 -7.81 -8.29 7.20
CA GLU A 62 -6.76 -7.60 7.98
C GLU A 62 -5.48 -8.45 8.10
N PRO A 63 -4.85 -8.86 6.96
CA PRO A 63 -3.83 -9.90 6.98
C PRO A 63 -2.54 -9.49 7.69
N THR A 64 -2.23 -8.21 7.75
CA THR A 64 -1.00 -7.66 8.36
C THR A 64 -1.10 -7.43 9.86
N SER A 65 -2.32 -7.48 10.40
CA SER A 65 -2.57 -7.27 11.83
C SER A 65 -1.77 -8.26 12.69
N GLY A 66 -0.97 -7.74 13.62
CA GLY A 66 -0.13 -8.54 14.51
C GLY A 66 1.19 -9.05 13.93
N LEU A 67 1.53 -8.63 12.70
CA LEU A 67 2.85 -8.82 12.12
C LEU A 67 3.73 -7.58 12.39
N ASP A 68 5.02 -7.84 12.66
CA ASP A 68 6.01 -6.76 12.70
C ASP A 68 6.31 -6.22 11.28
N PRO A 69 6.89 -5.02 11.15
CA PRO A 69 7.11 -4.38 9.85
C PRO A 69 7.92 -5.22 8.86
N LEU A 70 8.89 -6.02 9.34
CA LEU A 70 9.70 -6.87 8.47
C LEU A 70 8.84 -8.00 7.89
N MET A 71 8.02 -8.63 8.73
CA MET A 71 7.11 -9.70 8.30
C MET A 71 6.00 -9.17 7.40
N GLN A 72 5.51 -7.94 7.62
CA GLN A 72 4.56 -7.28 6.70
C GLN A 72 5.18 -7.13 5.31
N ASN A 73 6.43 -6.68 5.20
CA ASN A 73 7.11 -6.56 3.91
C ASN A 73 7.25 -7.92 3.20
N ARG A 74 7.69 -8.96 3.90
CA ARG A 74 7.79 -10.32 3.34
C ARG A 74 6.44 -10.87 2.89
N PHE A 75 5.39 -10.55 3.64
CA PHE A 75 4.03 -10.91 3.27
C PHE A 75 3.58 -10.23 1.98
N PHE A 76 3.83 -8.94 1.82
CA PHE A 76 3.50 -8.23 0.58
C PHE A 76 4.31 -8.73 -0.62
N GLU A 77 5.60 -9.02 -0.45
CA GLU A 77 6.42 -9.64 -1.49
C GLU A 77 5.86 -11.01 -1.92
N LEU A 78 5.42 -11.83 -0.97
CA LEU A 78 4.75 -13.09 -1.26
C LEU A 78 3.45 -12.86 -2.06
N LEU A 79 2.60 -11.93 -1.65
CA LEU A 79 1.35 -11.62 -2.36
C LEU A 79 1.61 -11.13 -3.78
N GLU A 80 2.61 -10.25 -3.97
CA GLU A 80 3.01 -9.78 -5.31
C GLU A 80 3.44 -10.95 -6.20
N GLN A 81 4.18 -11.92 -5.65
CA GLN A 81 4.60 -13.10 -6.37
C GLN A 81 3.41 -14.02 -6.72
N GLU A 82 2.53 -14.30 -5.77
CA GLU A 82 1.33 -15.11 -6.03
C GLU A 82 0.41 -14.43 -7.05
N ASN A 83 0.26 -13.11 -7.02
CA ASN A 83 -0.51 -12.36 -8.02
C ASN A 83 0.12 -12.44 -9.42
N LYS A 84 1.45 -12.31 -9.54
CA LYS A 84 2.17 -12.51 -10.81
C LYS A 84 2.01 -13.93 -11.36
N ASN A 85 1.82 -14.92 -10.48
CA ASN A 85 1.57 -16.31 -10.82
C ASN A 85 0.10 -16.60 -11.19
N GLY A 86 -0.78 -15.58 -11.13
CA GLY A 86 -2.18 -15.67 -11.56
C GLY A 86 -3.20 -15.71 -10.43
N THR A 87 -2.79 -15.70 -9.16
CA THR A 87 -3.73 -15.61 -8.02
C THR A 87 -4.42 -14.25 -7.99
N THR A 88 -5.74 -14.24 -7.98
CA THR A 88 -6.50 -13.02 -7.68
C THR A 88 -6.49 -12.79 -6.16
N ILE A 89 -6.12 -11.58 -5.73
CA ILE A 89 -6.01 -11.25 -4.32
C ILE A 89 -7.08 -10.22 -3.96
N PHE A 90 -7.86 -10.54 -2.95
CA PHE A 90 -8.85 -9.64 -2.36
C PHE A 90 -8.60 -9.55 -0.85
N PHE A 91 -8.28 -8.37 -0.34
CA PHE A 91 -8.05 -8.22 1.10
C PHE A 91 -8.69 -6.95 1.66
N SER A 92 -9.03 -7.00 2.95
CA SER A 92 -9.44 -5.83 3.70
C SER A 92 -8.23 -5.22 4.43
N SER A 93 -8.17 -3.90 4.54
CA SER A 93 -7.26 -3.18 5.42
C SER A 93 -7.84 -1.82 5.80
N HIS A 94 -7.54 -1.37 6.99
CA HIS A 94 -7.78 0.01 7.43
C HIS A 94 -6.53 0.89 7.25
N ILE A 95 -5.43 0.32 6.78
CA ILE A 95 -4.15 1.01 6.54
C ILE A 95 -4.06 1.38 5.06
N LEU A 96 -4.28 2.64 4.75
CA LEU A 96 -4.35 3.13 3.36
C LEU A 96 -3.04 2.98 2.59
N ALA A 97 -1.89 3.04 3.26
CA ALA A 97 -0.59 2.78 2.66
C ALA A 97 -0.46 1.34 2.10
N GLU A 98 -1.10 0.36 2.74
CA GLU A 98 -1.16 -1.02 2.24
C GLU A 98 -2.00 -1.12 0.98
N ILE A 99 -3.16 -0.46 0.97
CA ILE A 99 -4.05 -0.39 -0.19
C ILE A 99 -3.32 0.27 -1.36
N GLN A 100 -2.65 1.38 -1.13
CA GLN A 100 -1.88 2.11 -2.15
C GLN A 100 -0.75 1.26 -2.74
N ARG A 101 -0.09 0.46 -1.90
CA ARG A 101 1.02 -0.40 -2.33
C ARG A 101 0.56 -1.59 -3.16
N MET A 102 -0.55 -2.23 -2.75
CA MET A 102 -0.90 -3.58 -3.20
C MET A 102 -2.08 -3.64 -4.16
N CYS A 103 -2.97 -2.63 -4.13
CA CYS A 103 -4.22 -2.71 -4.86
C CYS A 103 -4.19 -1.87 -6.14
N SER A 104 -4.73 -2.41 -7.23
CA SER A 104 -5.10 -1.62 -8.39
C SER A 104 -6.46 -0.93 -8.21
N ARG A 105 -7.36 -1.54 -7.43
CA ARG A 105 -8.71 -1.02 -7.16
C ARG A 105 -9.06 -1.18 -5.69
N ALA A 106 -9.84 -0.25 -5.16
CA ALA A 106 -10.38 -0.31 -3.81
C ALA A 106 -11.88 -0.07 -3.79
N ALA A 107 -12.59 -0.82 -2.94
CA ALA A 107 -13.97 -0.56 -2.60
C ALA A 107 -14.05 0.08 -1.21
N ILE A 108 -14.75 1.20 -1.10
CA ILE A 108 -14.94 1.92 0.16
C ILE A 108 -16.29 1.50 0.75
N ILE A 109 -16.23 0.93 1.96
CA ILE A 109 -17.43 0.49 2.69
C ILE A 109 -17.73 1.50 3.80
N ARG A 110 -18.97 1.97 3.83
CA ARG A 110 -19.48 2.86 4.88
C ARG A 110 -20.88 2.41 5.31
N LYS A 111 -21.08 2.23 6.61
CA LYS A 111 -22.38 1.79 7.19
C LYS A 111 -22.92 0.49 6.58
N GLY A 112 -22.04 -0.42 6.17
CA GLY A 112 -22.42 -1.71 5.57
C GLY A 112 -22.74 -1.66 4.07
N GLU A 113 -22.56 -0.50 3.41
CA GLU A 113 -22.80 -0.30 1.99
C GLU A 113 -21.51 0.08 1.26
N ILE A 114 -21.37 -0.30 0.00
CA ILE A 114 -20.26 0.14 -0.86
C ILE A 114 -20.57 1.56 -1.31
N SER A 115 -19.81 2.52 -0.77
CA SER A 115 -19.93 3.95 -1.11
C SER A 115 -19.27 4.30 -2.43
N ALA A 116 -18.14 3.64 -2.75
CA ALA A 116 -17.42 3.84 -4.00
C ALA A 116 -16.56 2.62 -4.35
N VAL A 117 -16.24 2.46 -5.63
CA VAL A 117 -15.23 1.53 -6.14
C VAL A 117 -14.31 2.34 -7.06
N GLU A 118 -13.06 2.46 -6.68
CA GLU A 118 -12.12 3.37 -7.33
C GLU A 118 -10.88 2.63 -7.82
N ASP A 119 -10.32 3.10 -8.91
CA ASP A 119 -8.99 2.73 -9.38
C ASP A 119 -7.96 3.60 -8.65
N ILE A 120 -6.99 2.97 -7.98
CA ILE A 120 -6.02 3.65 -7.12
C ILE A 120 -5.14 4.60 -7.93
N GLN A 121 -4.67 4.17 -9.11
CA GLN A 121 -3.82 5.01 -9.95
C GLN A 121 -4.58 6.25 -10.41
N SER A 122 -5.83 6.09 -10.85
CA SER A 122 -6.70 7.20 -11.24
C SER A 122 -6.98 8.17 -10.11
N LEU A 123 -7.13 7.64 -8.87
CA LEU A 123 -7.27 8.48 -7.69
C LEU A 123 -6.02 9.32 -7.43
N LEU A 124 -4.84 8.72 -7.53
CA LEU A 124 -3.56 9.42 -7.31
C LEU A 124 -3.27 10.45 -8.41
N GLU A 125 -3.59 10.14 -9.68
CA GLU A 125 -3.35 11.03 -10.81
C GLU A 125 -4.26 12.27 -10.81
N LYS A 126 -5.51 12.12 -10.37
CA LYS A 126 -6.48 13.23 -10.28
C LYS A 126 -6.25 14.18 -9.12
N GLN A 127 -5.29 13.87 -8.25
CA GLN A 127 -5.15 14.56 -6.99
C GLN A 127 -4.18 15.73 -7.05
N MET A 128 -4.49 16.68 -6.21
CA MET A 128 -3.76 17.87 -5.90
C MET A 128 -2.40 17.54 -5.25
N LYS A 129 -1.30 17.73 -5.98
CA LYS A 129 0.04 17.51 -5.43
C LYS A 129 0.39 18.63 -4.46
N LYS A 130 0.98 18.30 -3.32
CA LYS A 130 1.55 19.30 -2.41
C LYS A 130 2.96 19.63 -2.87
N ALA A 131 3.19 20.91 -3.11
CA ALA A 131 4.49 21.42 -3.51
C ALA A 131 5.08 22.30 -2.40
N ARG A 132 6.38 22.14 -2.15
CA ARG A 132 7.14 22.99 -1.25
C ARG A 132 8.40 23.45 -1.95
N PHE A 133 8.50 24.75 -2.22
CA PHE A 133 9.66 25.36 -2.85
C PHE A 133 10.41 26.22 -1.84
N VAL A 134 11.73 26.16 -1.89
CA VAL A 134 12.62 27.02 -1.10
C VAL A 134 13.39 27.90 -2.05
N PHE A 135 13.28 29.21 -1.86
CA PHE A 135 13.94 30.22 -2.67
C PHE A 135 15.19 30.77 -1.99
N THR A 136 16.10 31.31 -2.77
CA THR A 136 17.27 32.03 -2.24
C THR A 136 16.83 33.31 -1.51
N ALA A 137 15.80 34.01 -2.03
CA ALA A 137 15.15 35.14 -1.39
C ALA A 137 13.65 35.14 -1.74
N GLN A 138 12.84 35.76 -0.89
CA GLN A 138 11.42 35.91 -1.16
C GLN A 138 11.24 36.85 -2.38
N LYS A 139 10.40 36.41 -3.33
CA LYS A 139 10.12 37.14 -4.59
C LYS A 139 8.63 37.10 -4.87
N GLU A 140 8.12 38.15 -5.47
CA GLU A 140 6.78 38.12 -6.08
C GLU A 140 6.81 37.15 -7.27
N LEU A 141 5.85 36.24 -7.30
CA LEU A 141 5.73 35.22 -8.34
C LEU A 141 4.39 35.32 -9.03
N ALA A 142 4.42 35.22 -10.35
CA ALA A 142 3.24 34.87 -11.11
C ALA A 142 3.00 33.36 -11.01
N PHE A 143 1.85 32.97 -10.51
CA PHE A 143 1.48 31.56 -10.41
C PHE A 143 0.93 31.05 -11.74
N ILE A 144 1.27 29.83 -12.08
CA ILE A 144 0.67 29.13 -13.22
C ILE A 144 -0.72 28.61 -12.86
N GLU A 145 -1.50 28.28 -13.88
CA GLU A 145 -2.78 27.62 -13.72
C GLU A 145 -2.61 26.31 -12.94
N GLY A 146 -3.53 26.01 -12.03
CA GLY A 146 -3.49 24.83 -11.18
C GLY A 146 -2.83 25.05 -9.82
N VAL A 147 -2.12 26.16 -9.58
CA VAL A 147 -1.62 26.51 -8.23
C VAL A 147 -2.77 26.99 -7.37
N GLN A 148 -2.94 26.37 -6.20
CA GLN A 148 -3.96 26.69 -5.21
C GLN A 148 -3.34 26.85 -3.83
N ASN A 149 -3.99 27.64 -2.97
CA ASN A 149 -3.62 27.83 -1.56
C ASN A 149 -2.13 28.17 -1.34
N PRO A 150 -1.53 29.13 -2.09
CA PRO A 150 -0.12 29.47 -1.91
C PRO A 150 0.11 30.15 -0.55
N ILE A 151 1.01 29.59 0.25
CA ILE A 151 1.38 30.10 1.57
C ILE A 151 2.88 30.34 1.60
N TRP A 152 3.26 31.57 1.89
CA TRP A 152 4.64 31.96 2.14
C TRP A 152 4.98 31.90 3.62
N THR A 153 6.08 31.25 3.94
CA THR A 153 6.70 31.27 5.26
C THR A 153 8.19 31.58 5.08
N ASN A 154 8.57 32.81 5.30
CA ASN A 154 9.90 33.35 4.94
C ASN A 154 10.23 33.12 3.46
N ASN A 155 11.31 32.37 3.16
CA ASN A 155 11.73 32.02 1.80
C ASN A 155 11.16 30.69 1.30
N LYS A 156 10.17 30.11 1.99
CA LYS A 156 9.47 28.87 1.59
C LYS A 156 8.08 29.19 1.09
N LEU A 157 7.75 28.65 -0.07
CA LEU A 157 6.41 28.64 -0.64
C LEU A 157 5.85 27.22 -0.57
N THR A 158 4.71 27.05 0.06
CA THR A 158 3.92 25.80 0.02
C THR A 158 2.63 26.07 -0.72
N PHE A 159 2.24 25.16 -1.57
CA PHE A 159 1.00 25.28 -2.34
C PHE A 159 0.51 23.90 -2.79
N ASP A 160 -0.74 23.88 -3.16
CA ASP A 160 -1.36 22.74 -3.79
C ASP A 160 -1.35 22.95 -5.31
N TYR A 161 -1.12 21.88 -6.08
CA TYR A 161 -1.07 21.94 -7.52
C TYR A 161 -1.97 20.88 -8.17
N ILE A 162 -2.87 21.31 -9.03
CA ILE A 162 -3.71 20.46 -9.87
C ILE A 162 -3.36 20.77 -11.34
N GLY A 163 -2.74 19.81 -12.00
CA GLY A 163 -2.39 19.97 -13.41
C GLY A 163 -1.27 19.04 -13.85
N PRO A 164 -0.90 19.09 -15.14
CA PRO A 164 0.18 18.29 -15.68
C PRO A 164 1.52 18.64 -15.02
N VAL A 165 2.22 17.63 -14.51
CA VAL A 165 3.56 17.81 -13.89
C VAL A 165 4.54 18.51 -14.83
N LYS A 166 4.41 18.27 -16.14
CA LYS A 166 5.22 18.93 -17.18
C LYS A 166 5.15 20.46 -17.11
N ASP A 167 3.98 21.01 -16.83
CA ASP A 167 3.80 22.46 -16.77
C ASP A 167 4.38 23.03 -15.47
N LEU A 168 4.25 22.29 -14.38
CA LEU A 168 4.91 22.60 -13.12
C LEU A 168 6.44 22.60 -13.27
N ILE A 169 7.03 21.59 -13.93
CA ILE A 169 8.48 21.52 -14.17
C ILE A 169 8.95 22.70 -15.04
N LYS A 170 8.19 23.08 -16.07
CA LYS A 170 8.53 24.25 -16.89
C LYS A 170 8.56 25.52 -16.04
N TRP A 171 7.54 25.72 -15.21
CA TRP A 171 7.49 26.86 -14.32
C TRP A 171 8.65 26.87 -13.33
N MET A 172 9.01 25.72 -12.77
CA MET A 172 10.15 25.58 -11.87
C MET A 172 11.48 26.00 -12.51
N ASN A 173 11.69 25.70 -13.79
CA ASN A 173 12.92 26.06 -14.50
C ASN A 173 13.14 27.60 -14.59
N ASP A 174 12.06 28.38 -14.53
CA ASP A 174 12.11 29.87 -14.60
C ASP A 174 12.28 30.48 -13.19
N LEU A 175 12.32 29.63 -12.14
CA LEU A 175 12.40 30.06 -10.75
C LEU A 175 13.82 29.83 -10.18
N ASP A 176 14.27 30.78 -9.35
CA ASP A 176 15.54 30.66 -8.61
C ASP A 176 15.31 29.83 -7.33
N LEU A 177 15.17 28.53 -7.50
CA LEU A 177 14.91 27.58 -6.42
C LEU A 177 16.21 27.06 -5.83
N LYS A 178 16.29 27.08 -4.50
CA LYS A 178 17.33 26.39 -3.73
C LYS A 178 16.98 24.92 -3.50
N ASP A 179 15.70 24.62 -3.33
CA ASP A 179 15.18 23.28 -3.07
C ASP A 179 13.72 23.18 -3.51
N ALA A 180 13.28 22.01 -3.94
CA ALA A 180 11.91 21.75 -4.30
C ALA A 180 11.51 20.32 -3.90
N VAL A 181 10.37 20.20 -3.25
CA VAL A 181 9.76 18.93 -2.89
C VAL A 181 8.36 18.89 -3.47
N LEU A 182 8.07 17.82 -4.20
CA LEU A 182 6.73 17.49 -4.67
C LEU A 182 6.30 16.23 -3.94
N GLU A 183 5.26 16.35 -3.15
CA GLU A 183 4.68 15.23 -2.41
C GLU A 183 3.43 14.76 -3.14
N GLU A 184 3.35 13.47 -3.37
CA GLU A 184 2.09 12.88 -3.81
C GLU A 184 1.09 12.91 -2.66
N PRO A 185 -0.19 13.16 -2.94
CA PRO A 185 -1.20 13.10 -1.91
C PRO A 185 -1.26 11.67 -1.37
N ASP A 186 -1.34 11.54 -0.07
CA ASP A 186 -1.64 10.26 0.55
C ASP A 186 -3.12 9.89 0.32
N LEU A 187 -3.38 8.60 0.21
CA LEU A 187 -4.74 8.10 0.09
C LEU A 187 -5.61 8.52 1.29
N GLU A 188 -5.03 8.77 2.45
CA GLU A 188 -5.76 9.17 3.64
C GLU A 188 -6.49 10.51 3.43
N THR A 189 -5.81 11.50 2.86
CA THR A 189 -6.42 12.79 2.50
C THR A 189 -7.55 12.60 1.49
N ILE A 190 -7.38 11.70 0.53
CA ILE A 190 -8.40 11.37 -0.50
C ILE A 190 -9.61 10.71 0.14
N PHE A 191 -9.38 9.69 0.94
CA PHE A 191 -10.47 8.92 1.55
C PHE A 191 -11.26 9.74 2.55
N MET A 192 -10.67 10.71 3.23
CA MET A 192 -11.40 11.63 4.12
C MET A 192 -12.53 12.37 3.42
N ASN A 193 -12.42 12.64 2.12
CA ASN A 193 -13.48 13.27 1.34
C ASN A 193 -14.71 12.36 1.15
N TYR A 194 -14.54 11.03 1.21
CA TYR A 194 -15.65 10.08 1.16
C TYR A 194 -16.35 9.87 2.51
N TYR A 195 -15.73 10.36 3.60
CA TYR A 195 -16.30 10.26 4.95
C TYR A 195 -17.10 11.51 5.37
N GLN A 196 -17.00 12.60 4.61
CA GLN A 196 -17.83 13.78 4.80
C GLN A 196 -19.18 13.63 4.10
#